data_e57b5c18b8780ac1cf0b3ea5ee44d77e
#
_entry.id   e57b5c18b8780ac1cf0b3ea5ee44d77e
#
_cell.length_a   1.000
_cell.length_b   1.000
_cell.length_c   1.000
_cell.angle_alpha   90.00
_cell.angle_beta   90.00
_cell.angle_gamma   90.00
#
_symmetry.space_group_name_H-M   'P 1'
#
loop_
_entity.id
_entity.type
_entity.pdbx_description
1 polymer ?
#
loop_
_entity_poly.entity_id
_entity_poly.type
_entity_poly.pdbx_seq_one_letter_code
_entity_poly.pdbx_strand_id
1 'polypeptide(L)'
;SVNCAIISPVRYQGGAQMELTKSEMEIMDVLWGSDKPLSRADLLARSEEKTWKDSSVHILLNGLLQKGAIVEAGLVKRSKTYGRVFSPTMTREEYFATTIFSHRHKPEIVGLMEALLRRDITQEQLDQITALVKKKNS
;
A
#
# COMPACT_ATOMS: atom_id res chain seq x y z
N SER A 1 11.53 0.90 -7.34
CA SER A 1 10.59 0.55 -8.39
C SER A 1 9.53 1.61 -8.54
N VAL A 2 9.16 1.82 -9.75
CA VAL A 2 8.11 2.79 -10.05
C VAL A 2 6.79 2.23 -9.60
N ASN A 3 6.06 3.01 -8.85
CA ASN A 3 4.75 2.59 -8.40
C ASN A 3 3.67 3.33 -9.19
N CYS A 4 3.34 2.80 -10.33
CA CYS A 4 2.31 3.39 -11.18
C CYS A 4 0.91 3.13 -10.68
N ALA A 5 0.77 2.30 -9.66
CA ALA A 5 -0.54 1.98 -9.12
C ALA A 5 -1.10 3.11 -8.26
N ILE A 6 -0.26 4.03 -7.81
CA ILE A 6 -0.73 5.17 -7.04
C ILE A 6 -1.17 6.26 -8.00
N ILE A 7 -2.46 6.55 -8.00
CA ILE A 7 -3.03 7.47 -8.95
C ILE A 7 -3.01 8.90 -8.47
N SER A 8 -3.23 9.08 -7.21
CA SER A 8 -3.48 10.39 -6.66
C SER A 8 -2.40 10.77 -5.68
N PRO A 9 -2.00 12.05 -5.66
CA PRO A 9 -1.11 12.52 -4.62
C PRO A 9 -1.83 12.68 -3.28
N VAL A 10 -3.08 12.30 -3.20
CA VAL A 10 -3.83 12.36 -1.96
C VAL A 10 -3.11 11.50 -0.94
N ARG A 11 -2.65 12.12 0.11
CA ARG A 11 -2.04 11.41 1.21
C ARG A 11 -3.12 11.00 2.18
N TYR A 12 -2.93 9.85 2.77
CA TYR A 12 -3.78 9.47 3.87
C TYR A 12 -3.60 10.48 5.00
N GLN A 13 -4.65 11.21 5.29
CA GLN A 13 -4.57 12.26 6.30
C GLN A 13 -5.33 11.88 7.57
N GLY A 14 -5.78 10.68 7.65
CA GLY A 14 -6.55 10.28 8.80
C GLY A 14 -5.75 10.44 10.08
N GLY A 15 -6.24 11.24 10.99
CA GLY A 15 -5.79 11.16 12.36
C GLY A 15 -6.20 9.83 12.94
N ALA A 16 -7.18 9.20 12.32
CA ALA A 16 -7.58 7.87 12.68
C ALA A 16 -6.60 6.86 12.10
N GLN A 17 -6.40 5.81 12.82
CA GLN A 17 -5.54 4.74 12.40
C GLN A 17 -6.19 3.95 11.28
N MET A 18 -5.44 3.67 10.22
CA MET A 18 -5.87 2.77 9.21
C MET A 18 -5.44 1.36 9.62
N GLU A 19 -6.36 0.61 10.16
CA GLU A 19 -6.08 -0.78 10.47
C GLU A 19 -6.68 -1.67 9.39
N LEU A 20 -5.82 -2.40 8.73
CA LEU A 20 -6.24 -3.35 7.71
C LEU A 20 -6.27 -4.76 8.29
N THR A 21 -7.30 -5.50 7.96
CA THR A 21 -7.38 -6.90 8.33
C THR A 21 -6.38 -7.71 7.53
N LYS A 22 -6.13 -8.94 7.94
CA LYS A 22 -5.23 -9.83 7.21
C LYS A 22 -5.68 -10.01 5.76
N SER A 23 -6.97 -10.20 5.54
CA SER A 23 -7.50 -10.37 4.19
C SER A 23 -7.33 -9.10 3.35
N GLU A 24 -7.56 -7.94 3.96
CA GLU A 24 -7.36 -6.67 3.28
C GLU A 24 -5.89 -6.47 2.93
N MET A 25 -4.98 -6.85 3.81
CA MET A 25 -3.55 -6.79 3.52
C MET A 25 -3.16 -7.66 2.33
N GLU A 26 -3.77 -8.82 2.21
CA GLU A 26 -3.50 -9.70 1.07
C GLU A 26 -3.88 -9.03 -0.24
N ILE A 27 -5.01 -8.32 -0.27
CA ILE A 27 -5.41 -7.56 -1.45
C ILE A 27 -4.44 -6.41 -1.71
N MET A 28 -4.06 -5.69 -0.67
CA MET A 28 -3.12 -4.59 -0.82
C MET A 28 -1.77 -5.08 -1.34
N ASP A 29 -1.31 -6.23 -0.89
CA ASP A 29 -0.05 -6.79 -1.38
C ASP A 29 -0.08 -7.04 -2.89
N VAL A 30 -1.21 -7.49 -3.42
CA VAL A 30 -1.37 -7.68 -4.85
C VAL A 30 -1.36 -6.34 -5.59
N LEU A 31 -2.08 -5.36 -5.04
CA LEU A 31 -2.13 -4.02 -5.63
C LEU A 31 -0.77 -3.34 -5.61
N TRP A 32 -0.05 -3.42 -4.49
CA TRP A 32 1.29 -2.84 -4.38
C TRP A 32 2.29 -3.52 -5.30
N GLY A 33 2.08 -4.78 -5.61
CA GLY A 33 2.95 -5.52 -6.52
C GLY A 33 2.66 -5.26 -8.00
N SER A 34 1.62 -4.50 -8.30
CA SER A 34 1.22 -4.21 -9.67
C SER A 34 1.67 -2.82 -10.08
N ASP A 35 2.08 -2.68 -11.33
CA ASP A 35 2.44 -1.38 -11.90
C ASP A 35 1.25 -0.68 -12.54
N LYS A 36 0.06 -1.26 -12.43
CA LYS A 36 -1.16 -0.70 -12.99
C LYS A 36 -2.33 -0.98 -12.06
N PRO A 37 -3.42 -0.21 -12.18
CA PRO A 37 -4.64 -0.50 -11.43
C PRO A 37 -5.19 -1.87 -11.80
N LEU A 38 -5.84 -2.52 -10.86
CA LEU A 38 -6.35 -3.88 -11.04
C LEU A 38 -7.85 -3.90 -10.81
N SER A 39 -8.54 -4.72 -11.61
CA SER A 39 -9.95 -4.98 -11.44
C SER A 39 -10.15 -6.11 -10.43
N ARG A 40 -11.40 -6.30 -10.02
CA ARG A 40 -11.76 -7.43 -9.16
C ARG A 40 -11.30 -8.76 -9.76
N ALA A 41 -11.53 -8.96 -11.04
CA ALA A 41 -11.12 -10.19 -11.68
C ALA A 41 -9.61 -10.38 -11.68
N ASP A 42 -8.86 -9.28 -11.87
CA ASP A 42 -7.40 -9.34 -11.78
C ASP A 42 -6.95 -9.74 -10.39
N LEU A 43 -7.59 -9.19 -9.37
CA LEU A 43 -7.26 -9.52 -7.98
C LEU A 43 -7.52 -11.00 -7.69
N LEU A 44 -8.64 -11.53 -8.17
CA LEU A 44 -8.95 -12.94 -8.01
C LEU A 44 -7.92 -13.82 -8.72
N ALA A 45 -7.51 -13.41 -9.93
CA ALA A 45 -6.55 -14.18 -10.71
C ALA A 45 -5.14 -14.16 -10.12
N ARG A 46 -4.77 -13.07 -9.46
CA ARG A 46 -3.41 -12.89 -8.95
C ARG A 46 -3.24 -13.27 -7.48
N SER A 47 -4.33 -13.50 -6.75
CA SER A 47 -4.28 -13.85 -5.34
C SER A 47 -4.17 -15.36 -5.19
N GLU A 48 -2.94 -15.86 -5.11
CA GLU A 48 -2.69 -17.30 -5.10
C GLU A 48 -2.96 -17.95 -3.76
N GLU A 49 -2.44 -17.43 -2.70
CA GLU A 49 -2.55 -18.02 -1.37
C GLU A 49 -3.48 -17.21 -0.47
N LYS A 50 -4.62 -16.84 -1.02
CA LYS A 50 -5.55 -16.02 -0.26
C LYS A 50 -6.29 -16.82 0.81
N THR A 51 -6.58 -16.16 1.92
CA THR A 51 -7.32 -16.78 3.03
C THR A 51 -8.80 -16.46 2.98
N TRP A 52 -9.23 -15.66 2.00
CA TRP A 52 -10.63 -15.26 1.87
C TRP A 52 -11.26 -15.93 0.64
N LYS A 53 -12.57 -16.03 0.66
CA LYS A 53 -13.31 -16.65 -0.44
C LYS A 53 -13.50 -15.64 -1.58
N ASP A 54 -13.54 -16.12 -2.81
CA ASP A 54 -13.77 -15.27 -3.98
C ASP A 54 -15.01 -14.40 -3.81
N SER A 55 -16.06 -14.94 -3.21
CA SER A 55 -17.30 -14.18 -2.98
C SER A 55 -17.13 -13.03 -2.01
N SER A 56 -16.07 -13.03 -1.21
CA SER A 56 -15.82 -11.98 -0.23
C SER A 56 -15.10 -10.78 -0.80
N VAL A 57 -14.64 -10.83 -2.05
CA VAL A 57 -13.82 -9.78 -2.61
C VAL A 57 -14.52 -8.41 -2.60
N HIS A 58 -15.82 -8.40 -2.83
CA HIS A 58 -16.59 -7.14 -2.80
C HIS A 58 -16.57 -6.47 -1.44
N ILE A 59 -16.75 -7.28 -0.40
CA ILE A 59 -16.76 -6.77 0.97
C ILE A 59 -15.39 -6.19 1.32
N LEU A 60 -14.34 -6.91 0.92
CA LEU A 60 -12.96 -6.47 1.19
C LEU A 60 -12.63 -5.18 0.43
N LEU A 61 -13.02 -5.10 -0.83
CA LEU A 61 -12.79 -3.88 -1.62
C LEU A 61 -13.57 -2.70 -1.06
N ASN A 62 -14.82 -2.92 -0.66
CA ASN A 62 -15.61 -1.86 -0.04
C ASN A 62 -14.99 -1.39 1.27
N GLY A 63 -14.48 -2.31 2.07
CA GLY A 63 -13.79 -1.95 3.31
C GLY A 63 -12.55 -1.11 3.04
N LEU A 64 -11.76 -1.48 2.03
CA LEU A 64 -10.57 -0.73 1.66
C LEU A 64 -10.91 0.66 1.13
N LEU A 65 -11.99 0.77 0.35
CA LEU A 65 -12.47 2.07 -0.13
C LEU A 65 -12.90 2.96 1.03
N GLN A 66 -13.64 2.41 1.98
CA GLN A 66 -14.10 3.17 3.15
C GLN A 66 -12.94 3.63 4.02
N LYS A 67 -11.91 2.80 4.14
CA LYS A 67 -10.72 3.16 4.92
C LYS A 67 -9.82 4.13 4.19
N GLY A 68 -10.08 4.39 2.92
CA GLY A 68 -9.26 5.27 2.12
C GLY A 68 -7.94 4.65 1.66
N ALA A 69 -7.82 3.32 1.75
CA ALA A 69 -6.61 2.63 1.34
C ALA A 69 -6.49 2.45 -0.17
N ILE A 70 -7.63 2.45 -0.87
CA ILE A 70 -7.67 2.35 -2.33
C ILE A 70 -8.66 3.36 -2.89
N VAL A 71 -8.53 3.63 -4.19
CA VAL A 71 -9.46 4.47 -4.94
C VAL A 71 -9.82 3.77 -6.23
N GLU A 72 -10.98 4.11 -6.77
CA GLU A 72 -11.33 3.68 -8.12
C GLU A 72 -10.49 4.49 -9.10
N ALA A 73 -9.85 3.76 -10.01
CA ALA A 73 -8.88 4.35 -10.94
C ALA A 73 -9.38 4.36 -12.37
N GLY A 74 -10.61 3.93 -12.60
CA GLY A 74 -11.17 3.92 -13.93
C GLY A 74 -11.95 2.65 -14.19
N LEU A 75 -12.24 2.43 -15.47
CA LEU A 75 -12.98 1.28 -15.93
C LEU A 75 -12.18 0.52 -16.97
N VAL A 76 -12.29 -0.79 -16.93
CA VAL A 76 -11.70 -1.67 -17.94
C VAL A 76 -12.82 -2.40 -18.64
N LYS A 77 -12.80 -2.40 -19.96
CA LYS A 77 -13.81 -3.11 -20.75
C LYS A 77 -13.57 -4.62 -20.66
N ARG A 78 -14.64 -5.35 -20.35
CA ARG A 78 -14.60 -6.80 -20.27
C ARG A 78 -15.79 -7.34 -21.06
N SER A 79 -15.54 -7.86 -22.25
CA SER A 79 -16.60 -8.34 -23.14
C SER A 79 -17.65 -7.26 -23.35
N LYS A 80 -18.84 -7.44 -22.79
CA LYS A 80 -19.96 -6.52 -22.94
C LYS A 80 -20.10 -5.54 -21.79
N THR A 81 -19.27 -5.66 -20.75
CA THR A 81 -19.38 -4.83 -19.55
C THR A 81 -18.07 -4.17 -19.24
N TYR A 82 -18.13 -3.20 -18.32
CA TYR A 82 -16.96 -2.53 -17.79
C TYR A 82 -16.78 -2.92 -16.33
N GLY A 83 -15.56 -3.22 -15.94
CA GLY A 83 -15.22 -3.47 -14.57
C GLY A 83 -14.43 -2.30 -14.01
N ARG A 84 -14.66 -2.00 -12.74
CA ARG A 84 -13.88 -0.98 -12.04
C ARG A 84 -12.47 -1.49 -11.81
N VAL A 85 -11.49 -0.61 -11.88
CA VAL A 85 -10.13 -0.92 -11.48
C VAL A 85 -9.76 -0.04 -10.28
N PHE A 86 -8.86 -0.56 -9.46
CA PHE A 86 -8.52 0.04 -8.17
C PHE A 86 -7.02 0.24 -8.06
N SER A 87 -6.63 1.29 -7.36
CA SER A 87 -5.23 1.56 -7.05
C SER A 87 -5.07 1.90 -5.58
N PRO A 88 -3.91 1.58 -5.00
CA PRO A 88 -3.66 2.02 -3.62
C PRO A 88 -3.46 3.52 -3.56
N THR A 89 -3.82 4.10 -2.42
CA THR A 89 -3.67 5.54 -2.18
C THR A 89 -2.32 5.88 -1.56
N MET A 90 -1.56 4.88 -1.18
CA MET A 90 -0.26 5.04 -0.57
C MET A 90 0.64 3.87 -0.96
N THR A 91 1.94 4.05 -0.82
CA THR A 91 2.88 2.97 -1.05
C THR A 91 2.88 2.01 0.14
N ARG A 92 3.44 0.82 -0.09
CA ARG A 92 3.64 -0.15 0.99
C ARG A 92 4.44 0.48 2.13
N GLU A 93 5.50 1.21 1.78
CA GLU A 93 6.36 1.84 2.76
C GLU A 93 5.63 2.92 3.57
N GLU A 94 4.81 3.71 2.89
CA GLU A 94 3.99 4.71 3.57
C GLU A 94 3.01 4.07 4.54
N TYR A 95 2.41 2.96 4.14
CA TYR A 95 1.49 2.25 5.02
C TYR A 95 2.21 1.75 6.28
N PHE A 96 3.37 1.13 6.11
CA PHE A 96 4.12 0.62 7.25
C PHE A 96 4.60 1.74 8.17
N ALA A 97 5.02 2.86 7.60
CA ALA A 97 5.39 4.03 8.42
C ALA A 97 4.21 4.50 9.25
N THR A 98 3.01 4.53 8.66
CA THR A 98 1.81 4.93 9.38
C THR A 98 1.52 3.97 10.54
N THR A 99 1.61 2.67 10.30
CA THR A 99 1.32 1.69 11.34
C THR A 99 2.32 1.72 12.48
N ILE A 100 3.59 1.98 12.18
CA ILE A 100 4.61 2.07 13.22
C ILE A 100 4.25 3.16 14.23
N PHE A 101 3.77 4.30 13.75
CA PHE A 101 3.46 5.43 14.63
C PHE A 101 2.00 5.46 15.10
N SER A 102 1.23 4.42 14.81
CA SER A 102 -0.14 4.31 15.28
C SER A 102 -0.24 3.62 16.65
N HIS A 103 0.84 3.06 17.14
CA HIS A 103 0.85 2.41 18.45
C HIS A 103 0.70 3.43 19.58
N ARG A 104 0.10 2.98 20.67
CA ARG A 104 -0.04 3.84 21.86
C ARG A 104 1.32 4.32 22.35
N HIS A 105 2.29 3.43 22.40
CA HIS A 105 3.66 3.76 22.75
C HIS A 105 4.49 3.79 21.48
N LYS A 106 4.77 5.00 21.02
CA LYS A 106 5.46 5.18 19.75
C LYS A 106 6.95 4.98 19.90
N PRO A 107 7.60 4.40 18.89
CA PRO A 107 9.04 4.29 18.93
C PRO A 107 9.68 5.67 18.79
N GLU A 108 10.88 5.81 19.30
CA GLU A 108 11.67 7.00 19.10
C GLU A 108 12.26 6.94 17.68
N ILE A 109 12.15 8.04 16.93
CA ILE A 109 12.46 8.03 15.50
C ILE A 109 13.91 7.69 15.20
N VAL A 110 14.86 8.25 15.96
CA VAL A 110 16.28 8.01 15.72
C VAL A 110 16.63 6.54 16.07
N GLY A 111 16.08 6.04 17.17
CA GLY A 111 16.26 4.65 17.55
C GLY A 111 15.72 3.68 16.52
N LEU A 112 14.57 4.02 15.94
CA LEU A 112 13.98 3.21 14.87
C LEU A 112 14.87 3.21 13.64
N MET A 113 15.37 4.37 13.23
CA MET A 113 16.26 4.49 12.10
C MET A 113 17.56 3.69 12.31
N GLU A 114 18.10 3.77 13.51
CA GLU A 114 19.31 3.01 13.86
C GLU A 114 19.06 1.51 13.72
N ALA A 115 17.95 1.03 14.24
CA ALA A 115 17.61 -0.39 14.14
C ALA A 115 17.44 -0.83 12.69
N LEU A 116 16.81 0.02 11.85
CA LEU A 116 16.66 -0.28 10.44
C LEU A 116 18.00 -0.32 9.71
N LEU A 117 18.91 0.58 10.06
CA LEU A 117 20.24 0.64 9.42
C LEU A 117 21.12 -0.54 9.80
N ARG A 118 20.81 -1.23 10.88
CA ARG A 118 21.56 -2.44 11.26
C ARG A 118 21.17 -3.65 10.43
N ARG A 119 20.09 -3.55 9.66
CA ARG A 119 19.69 -4.65 8.80
C ARG A 119 20.63 -4.74 7.61
N ASP A 120 20.48 -5.81 6.86
CA ASP A 120 21.31 -6.05 5.68
C ASP A 120 20.95 -5.03 4.59
N ILE A 121 21.78 -4.00 4.48
CA ILE A 121 21.55 -2.87 3.57
C ILE A 121 22.74 -2.76 2.63
N THR A 122 22.47 -2.61 1.33
CA THR A 122 23.53 -2.46 0.34
C THR A 122 24.12 -1.06 0.39
N GLN A 123 25.33 -0.91 -0.17
CA GLN A 123 25.96 0.41 -0.25
C GLN A 123 25.10 1.37 -1.07
N GLU A 124 24.49 0.88 -2.15
CA GLU A 124 23.60 1.70 -2.96
C GLU A 124 22.43 2.24 -2.15
N GLN A 125 21.83 1.38 -1.33
CA GLN A 125 20.74 1.80 -0.46
C GLN A 125 21.19 2.84 0.56
N LEU A 126 22.38 2.66 1.14
CA LEU A 126 22.94 3.64 2.07
C LEU A 126 23.16 4.99 1.39
N ASP A 127 23.65 4.97 0.16
CA ASP A 127 23.87 6.21 -0.59
C ASP A 127 22.54 6.93 -0.87
N GLN A 128 21.50 6.18 -1.18
CA GLN A 128 20.17 6.74 -1.38
C GLN A 128 19.61 7.35 -0.10
N ILE A 129 19.79 6.66 1.02
CA ILE A 129 19.35 7.17 2.32
C ILE A 129 20.09 8.44 2.66
N THR A 130 21.40 8.45 2.45
CA THR A 130 22.23 9.63 2.70
C THR A 130 21.74 10.82 1.88
N ALA A 131 21.41 10.60 0.61
CA ALA A 131 20.90 11.65 -0.25
C ALA A 131 19.56 12.19 0.25
N LEU A 132 18.69 11.33 0.76
CA LEU A 132 17.39 11.74 1.31
C LEU A 132 17.58 12.61 2.54
N VAL A 133 18.52 12.26 3.42
CA VAL A 133 18.81 13.06 4.61
C VAL A 133 19.31 14.44 4.22
N LYS A 134 20.23 14.52 3.25
CA LYS A 134 20.75 15.81 2.78
C LYS A 134 19.65 16.66 2.16
N LYS A 135 18.76 16.03 1.38
CA LYS A 135 17.66 16.75 0.75
C LYS A 135 16.73 17.36 1.80
N LYS A 136 16.49 16.65 2.88
CA LYS A 136 15.61 17.16 3.94
C LYS A 136 16.22 18.36 4.65
N ASN A 137 17.54 18.42 4.72
CA ASN A 137 18.25 19.53 5.36
C ASN A 137 18.38 20.77 4.47
N SER A 138 18.01 20.69 3.22
CA SER A 138 18.10 21.80 2.28
C SER A 138 16.96 22.79 2.43
#